data_829932e26d11d6a6df157fab4411273c
#
_entry.id   829932e26d11d6a6df157fab4411273c
#
_cell.length_a   1.000
_cell.length_b   1.000
_cell.length_c   1.000
_cell.angle_alpha   90.00
_cell.angle_beta   90.00
_cell.angle_gamma   90.00
#
_symmetry.space_group_name_H-M   'P 1'
#
loop_
_entity.id
_entity.type
_entity.pdbx_description
1 polymer ?
#
loop_
_entity_poly.entity_id
_entity_poly.type
_entity_poly.pdbx_seq_one_letter_code
_entity_poly.pdbx_strand_id
1 'polypeptide(L)'
;DLPVHGDNRGWFKENWQRAKMMGLGLPDFGPVQNNISYNATKGVTRGIHAEPWDKYISIAAGEIFGAWVDLRPGESFGQVYTTRLDPSKAIYVPRGVGNSFQALQDGTVYTYLVNAHWSLEQKKTYTFVNLADPELNIQWPIPLEESERSEADLHHPMLKDAKPMAPKRTLVTGCNGQLGHAIRAYAEAHGLEGFEYTDIDEFDFSDPKAYEAYDWSLYGTIINAGAYTAVDKAETAEGRPIAWKANAQGPALLAKVAKDHHITLVHVSSDYVFDGTAKEHTETEAFAPLGVYGQTKA
;
A
#
# COMPACT_ATOMS: atom_id res chain seq x y z
N ASP A 1 2.84 -2.29 21.55
CA ASP A 1 1.99 -2.65 22.69
C ASP A 1 0.69 -1.87 22.63
N LEU A 2 -0.40 -2.50 23.12
CA LEU A 2 -1.73 -1.90 23.28
C LEU A 2 -2.09 -1.90 24.74
N PRO A 3 -2.43 -0.74 25.35
CA PRO A 3 -2.92 -0.69 26.73
C PRO A 3 -4.23 -1.50 26.88
N VAL A 4 -4.26 -2.40 27.84
CA VAL A 4 -5.44 -3.19 28.22
C VAL A 4 -5.86 -2.76 29.61
N HIS A 5 -7.11 -2.32 29.76
CA HIS A 5 -7.69 -1.83 31.00
C HIS A 5 -8.71 -2.84 31.54
N GLY A 6 -8.42 -3.47 32.69
CA GLY A 6 -9.27 -4.48 33.31
C GLY A 6 -10.07 -3.97 34.48
N ASP A 7 -11.29 -4.52 34.68
CA ASP A 7 -12.10 -4.37 35.90
C ASP A 7 -12.88 -5.67 36.18
N ASN A 8 -13.80 -5.64 37.15
CA ASN A 8 -14.60 -6.83 37.54
C ASN A 8 -15.56 -7.35 36.46
N ARG A 9 -15.72 -6.65 35.36
CA ARG A 9 -16.56 -7.05 34.18
C ARG A 9 -15.72 -7.68 33.09
N GLY A 10 -14.36 -7.54 33.11
CA GLY A 10 -13.45 -7.98 32.09
C GLY A 10 -12.42 -6.92 31.74
N TRP A 11 -12.15 -6.72 30.47
CA TRP A 11 -11.17 -5.75 30.01
C TRP A 11 -11.66 -4.98 28.77
N PHE A 12 -11.08 -3.78 28.59
CA PHE A 12 -11.25 -2.92 27.44
C PHE A 12 -9.89 -2.53 26.88
N LYS A 13 -9.78 -2.42 25.57
CA LYS A 13 -8.65 -1.80 24.89
C LYS A 13 -9.11 -0.98 23.69
N GLU A 14 -8.40 0.10 23.41
CA GLU A 14 -8.49 0.76 22.11
C GLU A 14 -7.64 -0.04 21.11
N ASN A 15 -8.31 -0.82 20.25
CA ASN A 15 -7.63 -1.76 19.39
C ASN A 15 -6.86 -1.09 18.24
N TRP A 16 -7.38 0.01 17.70
CA TRP A 16 -6.75 0.79 16.65
C TRP A 16 -7.27 2.22 16.66
N GLN A 17 -6.35 3.18 16.52
CA GLN A 17 -6.68 4.58 16.36
C GLN A 17 -5.65 5.24 15.44
N ARG A 18 -6.11 5.71 14.27
CA ARG A 18 -5.26 6.20 13.17
C ARG A 18 -4.19 7.19 13.64
N ALA A 19 -4.58 8.26 14.34
CA ALA A 19 -3.65 9.30 14.77
C ALA A 19 -2.58 8.78 15.74
N LYS A 20 -2.96 7.92 16.71
CA LYS A 20 -2.00 7.31 17.64
C LYS A 20 -1.03 6.37 16.93
N MET A 21 -1.53 5.55 16.00
CA MET A 21 -0.68 4.60 15.26
C MET A 21 0.34 5.35 14.39
N MET A 22 -0.08 6.40 13.69
CA MET A 22 0.83 7.26 12.94
C MET A 22 1.84 7.98 13.85
N GLY A 23 1.41 8.44 15.01
CA GLY A 23 2.30 9.04 16.03
C GLY A 23 3.33 8.05 16.60
N LEU A 24 3.07 6.74 16.54
CA LEU A 24 4.00 5.67 16.89
C LEU A 24 4.89 5.23 15.72
N GLY A 25 4.81 5.89 14.58
CA GLY A 25 5.63 5.61 13.40
C GLY A 25 5.06 4.58 12.42
N LEU A 26 3.82 4.12 12.60
CA LEU A 26 3.17 3.29 11.61
C LEU A 26 2.75 4.13 10.40
N PRO A 27 2.81 3.57 9.18
CA PRO A 27 2.30 4.26 8.01
C PRO A 27 0.78 4.47 8.10
N ASP A 28 0.28 5.49 7.44
CA ASP A 28 -1.16 5.69 7.25
C ASP A 28 -1.65 4.75 6.15
N PHE A 29 -1.93 3.50 6.51
CA PHE A 29 -2.29 2.48 5.53
C PHE A 29 -3.77 2.46 5.14
N GLY A 30 -4.61 3.34 5.73
CA GLY A 30 -6.01 3.54 5.33
C GLY A 30 -6.87 2.26 5.36
N PRO A 31 -7.10 1.63 6.52
CA PRO A 31 -7.84 0.37 6.57
C PRO A 31 -9.30 0.55 6.09
N VAL A 32 -9.76 -0.39 5.26
CA VAL A 32 -11.10 -0.38 4.66
C VAL A 32 -11.93 -1.63 4.98
N GLN A 33 -11.29 -2.69 5.53
CA GLN A 33 -11.96 -3.93 5.88
C GLN A 33 -11.39 -4.47 7.19
N ASN A 34 -12.26 -5.00 8.06
CA ASN A 34 -11.90 -5.75 9.26
C ASN A 34 -12.31 -7.20 9.10
N ASN A 35 -11.40 -8.11 9.42
CA ASN A 35 -11.63 -9.55 9.41
C ASN A 35 -11.41 -10.13 10.80
N ILE A 36 -12.18 -11.16 11.13
CA ILE A 36 -12.08 -11.89 12.39
C ILE A 36 -11.97 -13.38 12.07
N SER A 37 -10.99 -14.05 12.69
CA SER A 37 -10.82 -15.49 12.65
C SER A 37 -10.99 -16.05 14.07
N TYR A 38 -12.01 -16.89 14.25
CA TYR A 38 -12.22 -17.66 15.47
C TYR A 38 -11.52 -19.02 15.35
N ASN A 39 -10.75 -19.39 16.35
CA ASN A 39 -9.99 -20.64 16.40
C ASN A 39 -10.44 -21.40 17.64
N ALA A 40 -11.26 -22.44 17.44
CA ALA A 40 -11.97 -23.14 18.52
C ALA A 40 -11.01 -23.86 19.46
N THR A 41 -9.98 -24.48 18.88
CA THR A 41 -9.04 -25.34 19.60
C THR A 41 -7.63 -24.79 19.56
N LYS A 42 -6.90 -25.00 20.65
CA LYS A 42 -5.46 -24.85 20.69
C LYS A 42 -4.81 -25.72 19.62
N GLY A 43 -3.79 -25.21 18.92
CA GLY A 43 -3.10 -25.93 17.85
C GLY A 43 -3.64 -25.62 16.45
N VAL A 44 -4.79 -24.94 16.29
CA VAL A 44 -5.20 -24.43 14.97
C VAL A 44 -4.08 -23.57 14.40
N THR A 45 -3.58 -23.95 13.23
CA THR A 45 -2.46 -23.26 12.55
C THR A 45 -2.87 -22.86 11.14
N ARG A 46 -2.61 -21.59 10.75
CA ARG A 46 -3.00 -21.02 9.47
C ARG A 46 -1.83 -20.30 8.81
N GLY A 47 -1.71 -20.38 7.50
CA GLY A 47 -0.69 -19.65 6.71
C GLY A 47 0.10 -20.59 5.81
N ILE A 48 1.22 -20.18 5.30
CA ILE A 48 1.78 -18.83 5.24
C ILE A 48 1.18 -18.14 4.02
N HIS A 49 0.52 -17.00 4.21
CA HIS A 49 -0.17 -16.28 3.13
C HIS A 49 0.37 -14.86 3.04
N ALA A 50 1.08 -14.51 1.96
CA ALA A 50 1.37 -13.12 1.60
C ALA A 50 0.27 -12.60 0.69
N GLU A 51 -0.40 -11.56 1.13
CA GLU A 51 -1.52 -10.94 0.44
C GLU A 51 -1.10 -9.57 -0.14
N PRO A 52 -1.79 -9.05 -1.17
CA PRO A 52 -1.39 -7.83 -1.86
C PRO A 52 -1.75 -6.53 -1.13
N TRP A 53 -1.91 -6.58 0.20
CA TRP A 53 -2.25 -5.46 1.07
C TRP A 53 -1.53 -5.51 2.41
N ASP A 54 -1.57 -4.38 3.09
CA ASP A 54 -1.05 -4.26 4.45
C ASP A 54 -2.06 -4.75 5.47
N LYS A 55 -1.58 -5.26 6.59
CA LYS A 55 -2.41 -5.74 7.71
C LYS A 55 -2.00 -5.08 9.01
N TYR A 56 -2.98 -4.75 9.82
CA TYR A 56 -2.80 -4.49 11.24
C TYR A 56 -3.49 -5.59 12.02
N ILE A 57 -2.69 -6.44 12.66
CA ILE A 57 -3.11 -7.68 13.32
C ILE A 57 -3.12 -7.47 14.82
N SER A 58 -4.17 -7.94 15.48
CA SER A 58 -4.29 -7.95 16.95
C SER A 58 -5.09 -9.17 17.43
N ILE A 59 -5.01 -9.45 18.71
CA ILE A 59 -5.72 -10.55 19.35
C ILE A 59 -6.85 -9.97 20.19
N ALA A 60 -8.08 -10.45 19.96
CA ALA A 60 -9.26 -10.07 20.73
C ALA A 60 -9.49 -10.99 21.94
N ALA A 61 -9.07 -12.24 21.87
CA ALA A 61 -9.07 -13.20 22.98
C ALA A 61 -8.05 -14.30 22.75
N GLY A 62 -7.48 -14.87 23.79
CA GLY A 62 -6.48 -15.94 23.72
C GLY A 62 -5.07 -15.44 23.41
N GLU A 63 -4.24 -16.33 22.91
CA GLU A 63 -2.83 -16.10 22.57
C GLU A 63 -2.46 -16.85 21.30
N ILE A 64 -1.57 -16.28 20.49
CA ILE A 64 -0.99 -16.94 19.33
C ILE A 64 0.54 -16.92 19.40
N PHE A 65 1.17 -17.91 18.75
CA PHE A 65 2.50 -17.79 18.20
C PHE A 65 2.36 -17.39 16.74
N GLY A 66 2.86 -16.21 16.38
CA GLY A 66 2.87 -15.70 15.02
C GLY A 66 4.22 -15.90 14.35
N ALA A 67 4.22 -16.24 13.06
CA ALA A 67 5.40 -16.29 12.22
C ALA A 67 5.14 -15.52 10.93
N TRP A 68 6.02 -14.57 10.63
CA TRP A 68 5.95 -13.74 9.43
C TRP A 68 7.20 -13.97 8.61
N VAL A 69 7.00 -14.16 7.30
CA VAL A 69 8.06 -14.49 6.35
C VAL A 69 8.11 -13.40 5.27
N ASP A 70 9.25 -12.79 5.06
CA ASP A 70 9.39 -11.83 3.96
C ASP A 70 9.38 -12.56 2.62
N LEU A 71 8.33 -12.36 1.83
CA LEU A 71 8.16 -12.94 0.51
C LEU A 71 8.25 -11.89 -0.62
N ARG A 72 8.81 -10.72 -0.30
CA ARG A 72 9.15 -9.69 -1.29
C ARG A 72 10.48 -10.03 -1.96
N PRO A 73 10.70 -9.66 -3.23
CA PRO A 73 11.98 -9.87 -3.87
C PRO A 73 13.08 -9.06 -3.19
N GLY A 74 14.28 -9.61 -3.10
CA GLY A 74 15.46 -8.97 -2.49
C GLY A 74 16.18 -9.86 -1.48
N GLU A 75 17.17 -9.30 -0.80
CA GLU A 75 18.05 -10.01 0.14
C GLU A 75 17.32 -10.56 1.38
N SER A 76 16.17 -10.00 1.70
CA SER A 76 15.34 -10.43 2.85
C SER A 76 14.37 -11.56 2.51
N PHE A 77 14.28 -12.01 1.23
CA PHE A 77 13.39 -13.09 0.84
C PHE A 77 13.62 -14.34 1.67
N GLY A 78 12.56 -14.85 2.31
CA GLY A 78 12.60 -16.00 3.19
C GLY A 78 13.00 -15.68 4.65
N GLN A 79 13.38 -14.45 5.00
CA GLN A 79 13.64 -14.09 6.39
C GLN A 79 12.37 -14.22 7.23
N VAL A 80 12.53 -14.79 8.43
CA VAL A 80 11.44 -15.11 9.36
C VAL A 80 11.53 -14.25 10.60
N TYR A 81 10.40 -13.65 10.99
CA TYR A 81 10.20 -13.03 12.28
C TYR A 81 9.11 -13.79 13.06
N THR A 82 9.36 -14.13 14.31
CA THR A 82 8.38 -14.81 15.18
C THR A 82 8.18 -14.07 16.49
N THR A 83 6.96 -14.06 16.98
CA THR A 83 6.65 -13.57 18.33
C THR A 83 5.31 -14.11 18.82
N ARG A 84 5.05 -13.99 20.12
CA ARG A 84 3.73 -14.25 20.71
C ARG A 84 2.93 -12.97 20.78
N LEU A 85 1.66 -13.07 20.39
CA LEU A 85 0.68 -11.99 20.53
C LEU A 85 -0.47 -12.47 21.42
N ASP A 86 -0.84 -11.59 22.33
CA ASP A 86 -1.99 -11.63 23.20
C ASP A 86 -2.79 -10.32 23.06
N PRO A 87 -3.89 -10.07 23.80
CA PRO A 87 -4.65 -8.82 23.69
C PRO A 87 -3.86 -7.54 23.91
N SER A 88 -2.69 -7.59 24.58
CA SER A 88 -1.86 -6.41 24.83
C SER A 88 -0.95 -6.01 23.67
N LYS A 89 -0.95 -6.75 22.57
CA LYS A 89 -0.02 -6.57 21.45
C LYS A 89 -0.73 -6.53 20.11
N ALA A 90 -0.14 -5.77 19.19
CA ALA A 90 -0.50 -5.80 17.79
C ALA A 90 0.76 -5.73 16.91
N ILE A 91 0.64 -6.15 15.65
CA ILE A 91 1.71 -6.08 14.67
C ILE A 91 1.18 -5.52 13.36
N TYR A 92 1.98 -4.65 12.73
CA TYR A 92 1.76 -4.21 11.36
C TYR A 92 2.57 -5.11 10.43
N VAL A 93 1.91 -5.64 9.42
CA VAL A 93 2.49 -6.55 8.42
C VAL A 93 2.32 -5.90 7.06
N PRO A 94 3.40 -5.44 6.44
CA PRO A 94 3.33 -4.82 5.11
C PRO A 94 2.99 -5.86 4.03
N ARG A 95 2.47 -5.38 2.92
CA ARG A 95 2.24 -6.15 1.71
C ARG A 95 3.46 -7.00 1.34
N GLY A 96 3.22 -8.25 0.96
CA GLY A 96 4.28 -9.18 0.54
C GLY A 96 5.00 -9.90 1.67
N VAL A 97 4.69 -9.56 2.92
CA VAL A 97 5.12 -10.36 4.06
C VAL A 97 4.08 -11.44 4.34
N GLY A 98 4.48 -12.68 4.24
CA GLY A 98 3.67 -13.85 4.52
C GLY A 98 3.28 -13.89 5.99
N ASN A 99 2.00 -14.09 6.26
CA ASN A 99 1.44 -14.15 7.59
C ASN A 99 1.02 -15.56 7.93
N SER A 100 1.40 -16.00 9.12
CA SER A 100 0.97 -17.27 9.71
C SER A 100 0.87 -17.18 11.21
N PHE A 101 0.06 -18.05 11.80
CA PHE A 101 -0.02 -18.17 13.26
C PHE A 101 -0.50 -19.55 13.71
N GLN A 102 -0.17 -19.88 14.96
CA GLN A 102 -0.67 -21.04 15.69
C GLN A 102 -1.37 -20.57 16.96
N ALA A 103 -2.64 -20.97 17.15
CA ALA A 103 -3.40 -20.67 18.36
C ALA A 103 -2.83 -21.45 19.57
N LEU A 104 -2.49 -20.75 20.65
CA LEU A 104 -1.93 -21.34 21.87
C LEU A 104 -2.97 -21.60 22.96
N GLN A 105 -4.21 -21.14 22.75
CA GLN A 105 -5.34 -21.33 23.66
C GLN A 105 -6.60 -21.67 22.88
N ASP A 106 -7.53 -22.38 23.52
CA ASP A 106 -8.87 -22.60 22.97
C ASP A 106 -9.65 -21.27 22.89
N GLY A 107 -10.48 -21.15 21.88
CA GLY A 107 -11.31 -19.94 21.68
C GLY A 107 -10.51 -18.69 21.31
N THR A 108 -9.32 -18.85 20.74
CA THR A 108 -8.49 -17.71 20.31
C THR A 108 -9.17 -16.95 19.18
N VAL A 109 -9.31 -15.62 19.36
CA VAL A 109 -9.90 -14.69 18.40
C VAL A 109 -8.80 -13.77 17.83
N TYR A 110 -8.50 -14.00 16.56
CA TYR A 110 -7.54 -13.25 15.76
C TYR A 110 -8.29 -12.25 14.90
N THR A 111 -7.96 -10.96 14.98
CA THR A 111 -8.59 -9.90 14.19
C THR A 111 -7.55 -9.10 13.44
N TYR A 112 -7.90 -8.64 12.23
CA TYR A 112 -7.01 -7.81 11.44
C TYR A 112 -7.74 -6.83 10.53
N LEU A 113 -7.16 -5.63 10.44
CA LEU A 113 -7.55 -4.60 9.49
C LEU A 113 -6.70 -4.71 8.24
N VAL A 114 -7.29 -4.44 7.08
CA VAL A 114 -6.59 -4.42 5.78
C VAL A 114 -6.98 -3.19 4.97
N ASN A 115 -6.07 -2.73 4.11
CA ASN A 115 -6.24 -1.54 3.28
C ASN A 115 -6.75 -1.84 1.85
N ALA A 116 -7.28 -3.03 1.62
CA ALA A 116 -7.96 -3.37 0.38
C ALA A 116 -9.12 -4.34 0.65
N HIS A 117 -10.11 -4.36 -0.25
CA HIS A 117 -11.19 -5.32 -0.17
C HIS A 117 -10.77 -6.68 -0.73
N TRP A 118 -11.16 -7.73 -0.02
CA TRP A 118 -10.93 -9.09 -0.49
C TRP A 118 -11.81 -9.42 -1.72
N SER A 119 -11.23 -10.11 -2.69
CA SER A 119 -11.96 -10.72 -3.81
C SER A 119 -11.30 -12.02 -4.26
N LEU A 120 -12.07 -12.88 -4.96
CA LEU A 120 -11.52 -14.12 -5.55
C LEU A 120 -10.44 -13.82 -6.59
N GLU A 121 -10.55 -12.70 -7.29
CA GLU A 121 -9.58 -12.27 -8.29
C GLU A 121 -8.24 -11.91 -7.64
N GLN A 122 -8.30 -11.15 -6.55
CA GLN A 122 -7.09 -10.81 -5.78
C GLN A 122 -6.43 -12.03 -5.14
N LYS A 123 -7.20 -13.05 -4.76
CA LYS A 123 -6.62 -14.29 -4.22
C LYS A 123 -5.65 -14.96 -5.19
N LYS A 124 -5.79 -14.77 -6.51
CA LYS A 124 -4.87 -15.29 -7.53
C LYS A 124 -3.49 -14.62 -7.50
N THR A 125 -3.38 -13.47 -6.87
CA THR A 125 -2.13 -12.71 -6.74
C THR A 125 -1.37 -12.99 -5.45
N TYR A 126 -1.91 -13.86 -4.57
CA TYR A 126 -1.25 -14.22 -3.33
C TYR A 126 0.00 -15.04 -3.58
N THR A 127 0.97 -14.88 -2.68
CA THR A 127 2.08 -15.81 -2.55
C THR A 127 1.85 -16.67 -1.31
N PHE A 128 2.00 -17.98 -1.51
CA PHE A 128 1.81 -18.97 -0.45
C PHE A 128 3.13 -19.72 -0.22
N VAL A 129 3.40 -20.08 1.03
CA VAL A 129 4.50 -20.97 1.39
C VAL A 129 4.05 -21.99 2.42
N ASN A 130 4.58 -23.19 2.36
CA ASN A 130 4.24 -24.27 3.25
C ASN A 130 4.72 -23.98 4.68
N LEU A 131 3.87 -24.19 5.66
CA LEU A 131 4.17 -24.03 7.10
C LEU A 131 5.31 -24.95 7.58
N ALA A 132 5.47 -26.11 6.93
CA ALA A 132 6.47 -27.13 7.27
C ALA A 132 7.77 -26.99 6.49
N ASP A 133 7.97 -25.86 5.77
CA ASP A 133 9.20 -25.66 4.99
C ASP A 133 10.44 -25.64 5.90
N PRO A 134 11.40 -26.55 5.72
CA PRO A 134 12.58 -26.63 6.57
C PRO A 134 13.53 -25.43 6.40
N GLU A 135 13.52 -24.72 5.26
CA GLU A 135 14.35 -23.54 5.03
C GLU A 135 13.93 -22.38 5.93
N LEU A 136 12.64 -22.30 6.29
CA LEU A 136 12.12 -21.27 7.19
C LEU A 136 12.50 -21.50 8.65
N ASN A 137 12.81 -22.74 9.03
CA ASN A 137 13.22 -23.13 10.39
C ASN A 137 12.32 -22.55 11.51
N ILE A 138 11.00 -22.50 11.28
CA ILE A 138 10.03 -21.96 12.25
C ILE A 138 9.86 -22.98 13.38
N GLN A 139 10.15 -22.57 14.62
CA GLN A 139 10.02 -23.41 15.81
C GLN A 139 8.58 -23.32 16.34
N TRP A 140 7.66 -24.07 15.73
CA TRP A 140 6.27 -24.10 16.16
C TRP A 140 6.12 -24.67 17.59
N PRO A 141 5.43 -23.96 18.52
CA PRO A 141 5.26 -24.43 19.90
C PRO A 141 4.51 -25.77 20.01
N ILE A 142 3.60 -26.03 19.08
CA ILE A 142 2.92 -27.33 18.95
C ILE A 142 3.40 -27.93 17.63
N PRO A 143 3.90 -29.17 17.60
CA PRO A 143 4.34 -29.82 16.38
C PRO A 143 3.25 -29.75 15.29
N LEU A 144 3.66 -29.48 14.04
CA LEU A 144 2.69 -29.30 12.95
C LEU A 144 1.86 -30.57 12.69
N GLU A 145 2.41 -31.74 12.94
CA GLU A 145 1.70 -33.03 12.85
C GLU A 145 0.57 -33.17 13.88
N GLU A 146 0.65 -32.44 15.00
CA GLU A 146 -0.39 -32.37 16.04
C GLU A 146 -1.31 -31.15 15.84
N SER A 147 -1.06 -30.30 14.85
CA SER A 147 -1.80 -29.09 14.61
C SER A 147 -2.97 -29.30 13.63
N GLU A 148 -4.06 -28.54 13.83
CA GLU A 148 -5.18 -28.49 12.90
C GLU A 148 -4.89 -27.49 11.79
N ARG A 149 -4.82 -27.95 10.54
CA ARG A 149 -4.52 -27.14 9.34
C ARG A 149 -5.54 -27.41 8.24
N SER A 150 -5.79 -26.44 7.37
CA SER A 150 -6.62 -26.65 6.19
C SER A 150 -5.89 -27.50 5.13
N GLU A 151 -6.67 -28.23 4.29
CA GLU A 151 -6.09 -28.94 3.16
C GLU A 151 -5.26 -28.03 2.25
N ALA A 152 -5.67 -26.78 2.07
CA ALA A 152 -4.91 -25.83 1.27
C ALA A 152 -3.54 -25.53 1.90
N ASP A 153 -3.50 -25.28 3.22
CA ASP A 153 -2.25 -24.95 3.93
C ASP A 153 -1.27 -26.14 3.99
N LEU A 154 -1.78 -27.37 3.89
CA LEU A 154 -0.93 -28.57 3.79
C LEU A 154 -0.18 -28.68 2.46
N HIS A 155 -0.71 -28.08 1.39
CA HIS A 155 -0.25 -28.28 0.02
C HIS A 155 0.35 -27.01 -0.62
N HIS A 156 0.64 -25.98 0.16
CA HIS A 156 1.35 -24.80 -0.32
C HIS A 156 2.76 -25.16 -0.81
N PRO A 157 3.31 -24.41 -1.80
CA PRO A 157 4.67 -24.65 -2.29
C PRO A 157 5.72 -24.41 -1.20
N MET A 158 6.88 -25.03 -1.35
CA MET A 158 8.05 -24.71 -0.55
C MET A 158 8.63 -23.35 -0.96
N LEU A 159 9.41 -22.72 -0.09
CA LEU A 159 10.00 -21.38 -0.31
C LEU A 159 10.75 -21.29 -1.63
N LYS A 160 11.55 -22.31 -1.97
CA LYS A 160 12.31 -22.39 -3.21
C LYS A 160 11.44 -22.36 -4.48
N ASP A 161 10.19 -22.78 -4.38
CA ASP A 161 9.24 -22.85 -5.48
C ASP A 161 8.21 -21.70 -5.40
N ALA A 162 8.26 -20.88 -4.34
CA ALA A 162 7.36 -19.76 -4.13
C ALA A 162 7.73 -18.58 -5.03
N LYS A 163 6.74 -17.99 -5.66
CA LYS A 163 6.92 -16.78 -6.46
C LYS A 163 6.92 -15.55 -5.56
N PRO A 164 8.01 -14.75 -5.52
CA PRO A 164 8.03 -13.53 -4.73
C PRO A 164 6.91 -12.57 -5.12
N MET A 165 6.34 -11.90 -4.12
CA MET A 165 5.33 -10.86 -4.37
C MET A 165 6.00 -9.57 -4.81
N ALA A 166 5.90 -9.23 -6.09
CA ALA A 166 6.48 -8.00 -6.64
C ALA A 166 5.98 -6.75 -5.90
N PRO A 167 6.83 -5.73 -5.68
CA PRO A 167 6.42 -4.48 -5.07
C PRO A 167 5.37 -3.77 -5.94
N LYS A 168 4.62 -2.83 -5.34
CA LYS A 168 3.78 -1.92 -6.12
C LYS A 168 4.66 -1.02 -6.98
N ARG A 169 4.16 -0.70 -8.20
CA ARG A 169 4.87 0.12 -9.17
C ARG A 169 4.72 1.61 -8.87
N THR A 170 5.66 2.40 -9.41
CA THR A 170 5.56 3.85 -9.53
C THR A 170 5.24 4.20 -10.98
N LEU A 171 4.07 4.80 -11.24
CA LEU A 171 3.71 5.33 -12.55
C LEU A 171 4.26 6.75 -12.69
N VAL A 172 5.03 7.02 -13.76
CA VAL A 172 5.53 8.36 -14.11
C VAL A 172 4.83 8.80 -15.39
N THR A 173 3.99 9.82 -15.32
CA THR A 173 3.34 10.41 -16.49
C THR A 173 4.13 11.58 -17.03
N GLY A 174 4.04 11.86 -18.35
CA GLY A 174 4.86 12.91 -18.99
C GLY A 174 6.35 12.56 -19.01
N CYS A 175 6.66 11.30 -19.23
CA CYS A 175 8.03 10.76 -19.13
C CYS A 175 8.99 11.30 -20.19
N ASN A 176 8.48 11.83 -21.30
CA ASN A 176 9.29 12.43 -22.37
C ASN A 176 9.61 13.93 -22.12
N GLY A 177 9.05 14.52 -21.05
CA GLY A 177 9.40 15.86 -20.60
C GLY A 177 10.73 15.91 -19.83
N GLN A 178 11.21 17.12 -19.54
CA GLN A 178 12.48 17.33 -18.83
C GLN A 178 12.52 16.61 -17.48
N LEU A 179 11.47 16.76 -16.67
CA LEU A 179 11.38 16.12 -15.36
C LEU A 179 11.26 14.59 -15.47
N GLY A 180 10.47 14.10 -16.44
CA GLY A 180 10.33 12.66 -16.69
C GLY A 180 11.66 12.00 -17.07
N HIS A 181 12.44 12.63 -17.95
CA HIS A 181 13.79 12.19 -18.29
C HIS A 181 14.73 12.20 -17.06
N ALA A 182 14.68 13.24 -16.23
CA ALA A 182 15.50 13.33 -15.03
C ALA A 182 15.16 12.23 -14.02
N ILE A 183 13.86 11.94 -13.80
CA ILE A 183 13.40 10.85 -12.94
C ILE A 183 13.90 9.50 -13.44
N ARG A 184 13.78 9.24 -14.76
CA ARG A 184 14.28 8.00 -15.36
C ARG A 184 15.78 7.84 -15.18
N ALA A 185 16.55 8.87 -15.52
CA ALA A 185 18.00 8.85 -15.37
C ALA A 185 18.45 8.65 -13.91
N TYR A 186 17.73 9.26 -12.96
CA TYR A 186 18.00 9.07 -11.54
C TYR A 186 17.70 7.63 -11.09
N ALA A 187 16.56 7.08 -11.49
CA ALA A 187 16.19 5.71 -11.14
C ALA A 187 17.20 4.70 -11.70
N GLU A 188 17.59 4.84 -12.97
CA GLU A 188 18.61 3.99 -13.62
C GLU A 188 19.97 4.09 -12.91
N ALA A 189 20.43 5.30 -12.62
CA ALA A 189 21.74 5.53 -11.95
C ALA A 189 21.80 4.94 -10.52
N HIS A 190 20.64 4.79 -9.86
CA HIS A 190 20.55 4.25 -8.49
C HIS A 190 19.98 2.82 -8.42
N GLY A 191 19.78 2.15 -9.57
CA GLY A 191 19.25 0.79 -9.63
C GLY A 191 17.84 0.67 -9.05
N LEU A 192 17.02 1.72 -9.13
CA LEU A 192 15.63 1.69 -8.64
C LEU A 192 14.74 1.02 -9.66
N GLU A 193 14.05 -0.02 -9.24
CA GLU A 193 13.15 -0.81 -10.08
C GLU A 193 11.67 -0.47 -9.82
N GLY A 194 10.77 -1.02 -10.65
CA GLY A 194 9.33 -0.88 -10.46
C GLY A 194 8.73 0.43 -10.98
N PHE A 195 9.47 1.17 -11.80
CA PHE A 195 8.96 2.35 -12.50
C PHE A 195 8.31 1.96 -13.82
N GLU A 196 7.15 2.54 -14.09
CA GLU A 196 6.47 2.51 -15.38
C GLU A 196 6.37 3.93 -15.90
N TYR A 197 6.85 4.15 -17.13
CA TYR A 197 6.97 5.47 -17.74
C TYR A 197 6.00 5.60 -18.90
N THR A 198 5.12 6.60 -18.84
CA THR A 198 4.11 6.85 -19.86
C THR A 198 4.10 8.31 -20.29
N ASP A 199 3.71 8.54 -21.53
CA ASP A 199 3.42 9.87 -22.05
C ASP A 199 2.01 9.90 -22.67
N ILE A 200 1.65 10.99 -23.33
CA ILE A 200 0.31 11.21 -23.84
C ILE A 200 -0.17 10.11 -24.81
N ASP A 201 0.75 9.51 -25.56
CA ASP A 201 0.43 8.48 -26.55
C ASP A 201 0.07 7.13 -25.89
N GLU A 202 0.68 6.79 -24.74
CA GLU A 202 0.40 5.58 -23.99
C GLU A 202 -0.69 5.78 -22.94
N PHE A 203 -0.70 6.95 -22.28
CA PHE A 203 -1.64 7.29 -21.23
C PHE A 203 -1.94 8.79 -21.20
N ASP A 204 -2.95 9.21 -21.94
CA ASP A 204 -3.52 10.56 -21.79
C ASP A 204 -4.27 10.66 -20.45
N PHE A 205 -3.56 11.06 -19.39
CA PHE A 205 -4.15 11.20 -18.04
C PHE A 205 -5.28 12.24 -17.96
N SER A 206 -5.54 12.98 -19.01
CA SER A 206 -6.69 13.90 -19.13
C SER A 206 -7.91 13.25 -19.81
N ASP A 207 -7.78 12.02 -20.33
CA ASP A 207 -8.90 11.24 -20.86
C ASP A 207 -9.41 10.22 -19.82
N PRO A 208 -10.66 10.36 -19.33
CA PRO A 208 -11.22 9.40 -18.37
C PRO A 208 -11.19 7.94 -18.84
N LYS A 209 -11.28 7.69 -20.16
CA LYS A 209 -11.28 6.33 -20.71
C LYS A 209 -9.92 5.64 -20.63
N ALA A 210 -8.83 6.41 -20.65
CA ALA A 210 -7.48 5.85 -20.54
C ALA A 210 -7.27 5.11 -19.21
N TYR A 211 -8.01 5.48 -18.17
CA TYR A 211 -7.91 4.86 -16.85
C TYR A 211 -8.45 3.43 -16.78
N GLU A 212 -9.34 3.04 -17.71
CA GLU A 212 -9.96 1.71 -17.74
C GLU A 212 -8.96 0.60 -18.14
N ALA A 213 -7.86 0.97 -18.79
CA ALA A 213 -6.82 0.03 -19.20
C ALA A 213 -5.85 -0.37 -18.08
N TYR A 214 -5.91 0.29 -16.92
CA TYR A 214 -4.96 0.12 -15.82
C TYR A 214 -5.55 -0.69 -14.66
N ASP A 215 -4.80 -1.67 -14.19
CA ASP A 215 -5.04 -2.28 -12.88
C ASP A 215 -4.35 -1.43 -11.79
N TRP A 216 -5.09 -0.48 -11.24
CA TRP A 216 -4.59 0.46 -10.23
C TRP A 216 -4.14 -0.20 -8.93
N SER A 217 -4.51 -1.45 -8.66
CA SER A 217 -4.03 -2.20 -7.49
C SER A 217 -2.53 -2.48 -7.52
N LEU A 218 -1.92 -2.43 -8.70
CA LEU A 218 -0.49 -2.66 -8.92
C LEU A 218 0.38 -1.44 -8.59
N TYR A 219 -0.22 -0.25 -8.43
CA TYR A 219 0.51 0.99 -8.23
C TYR A 219 0.45 1.45 -6.78
N GLY A 220 1.58 1.94 -6.27
CA GLY A 220 1.71 2.56 -4.95
C GLY A 220 1.95 4.06 -5.02
N THR A 221 2.49 4.53 -6.14
CA THR A 221 2.82 5.94 -6.37
C THR A 221 2.54 6.33 -7.81
N ILE A 222 2.02 7.54 -8.01
CA ILE A 222 1.95 8.22 -9.30
C ILE A 222 2.76 9.50 -9.18
N ILE A 223 3.75 9.67 -10.07
CA ILE A 223 4.49 10.93 -10.21
C ILE A 223 4.00 11.59 -11.51
N ASN A 224 3.19 12.62 -11.37
CA ASN A 224 2.72 13.39 -12.52
C ASN A 224 3.73 14.48 -12.88
N ALA A 225 4.59 14.17 -13.87
CA ALA A 225 5.52 15.11 -14.49
C ALA A 225 4.97 15.73 -15.79
N GLY A 226 3.77 15.29 -16.23
CA GLY A 226 3.11 15.81 -17.42
C GLY A 226 2.33 17.09 -17.13
N ALA A 227 2.44 18.05 -18.04
CA ALA A 227 1.67 19.30 -18.02
C ALA A 227 1.68 19.99 -19.40
N TYR A 228 0.68 20.80 -19.66
CA TYR A 228 0.75 21.78 -20.73
C TYR A 228 1.57 22.98 -20.24
N THR A 229 2.71 23.24 -20.86
CA THR A 229 3.69 24.23 -20.37
C THR A 229 3.86 25.46 -21.27
N ALA A 230 3.09 25.56 -22.37
CA ALA A 230 3.16 26.69 -23.28
C ALA A 230 2.36 27.88 -22.72
N VAL A 231 2.94 28.62 -21.79
CA VAL A 231 2.32 29.70 -21.01
C VAL A 231 1.58 30.71 -21.90
N ASP A 232 2.28 31.30 -22.89
CA ASP A 232 1.69 32.30 -23.78
C ASP A 232 0.56 31.73 -24.65
N LYS A 233 0.69 30.48 -25.10
CA LYS A 233 -0.35 29.83 -25.88
C LYS A 233 -1.59 29.51 -25.05
N ALA A 234 -1.45 29.34 -23.73
CA ALA A 234 -2.59 29.15 -22.85
C ALA A 234 -3.56 30.36 -22.85
N GLU A 235 -3.07 31.54 -23.20
CA GLU A 235 -3.93 32.76 -23.33
C GLU A 235 -4.75 32.76 -24.61
N THR A 236 -4.41 31.95 -25.62
CA THR A 236 -5.17 31.91 -26.90
C THR A 236 -6.44 31.09 -26.77
N ALA A 237 -7.38 31.34 -27.70
CA ALA A 237 -8.65 30.60 -27.76
C ALA A 237 -8.44 29.09 -27.97
N GLU A 238 -7.43 28.71 -28.74
CA GLU A 238 -7.09 27.33 -29.05
C GLU A 238 -6.30 26.65 -27.89
N GLY A 239 -5.35 27.36 -27.26
CA GLY A 239 -4.51 26.81 -26.23
C GLY A 239 -5.19 26.66 -24.86
N ARG A 240 -6.13 27.56 -24.56
CA ARG A 240 -6.84 27.58 -23.27
C ARG A 240 -7.55 26.27 -22.95
N PRO A 241 -8.40 25.69 -23.83
CA PRO A 241 -9.03 24.39 -23.53
C PRO A 241 -8.04 23.26 -23.32
N ILE A 242 -6.92 23.25 -24.06
CA ILE A 242 -5.87 22.24 -23.94
C ILE A 242 -5.17 22.36 -22.58
N ALA A 243 -4.85 23.59 -22.17
CA ALA A 243 -4.24 23.86 -20.87
C ALA A 243 -5.15 23.43 -19.71
N TRP A 244 -6.44 23.76 -19.75
CA TRP A 244 -7.42 23.32 -18.75
C TRP A 244 -7.58 21.80 -18.71
N LYS A 245 -7.63 21.16 -19.87
CA LYS A 245 -7.73 19.70 -19.95
C LYS A 245 -6.49 19.03 -19.30
N ALA A 246 -5.29 19.46 -19.66
CA ALA A 246 -4.05 18.83 -19.20
C ALA A 246 -3.68 19.20 -17.75
N ASN A 247 -3.87 20.47 -17.35
CA ASN A 247 -3.37 20.96 -16.07
C ASN A 247 -4.40 20.92 -14.92
N ALA A 248 -5.69 20.89 -15.23
CA ALA A 248 -6.74 20.85 -14.22
C ALA A 248 -7.54 19.53 -14.25
N GLN A 249 -8.16 19.19 -15.39
CA GLN A 249 -8.96 17.96 -15.50
C GLN A 249 -8.11 16.71 -15.27
N GLY A 250 -6.93 16.62 -15.90
CA GLY A 250 -6.04 15.48 -15.76
C GLY A 250 -5.60 15.24 -14.32
N PRO A 251 -5.01 16.21 -13.61
CA PRO A 251 -4.68 16.08 -12.21
C PRO A 251 -5.87 15.73 -11.31
N ALA A 252 -7.07 16.24 -11.59
CA ALA A 252 -8.28 15.88 -10.84
C ALA A 252 -8.64 14.39 -11.03
N LEU A 253 -8.49 13.84 -12.24
CA LEU A 253 -8.69 12.41 -12.50
C LEU A 253 -7.62 11.56 -11.81
N LEU A 254 -6.34 11.97 -11.87
CA LEU A 254 -5.25 11.31 -11.14
C LEU A 254 -5.49 11.33 -9.63
N ALA A 255 -5.91 12.47 -9.08
CA ALA A 255 -6.21 12.59 -7.66
C ALA A 255 -7.38 11.69 -7.24
N LYS A 256 -8.41 11.59 -8.10
CA LYS A 256 -9.54 10.69 -7.85
C LYS A 256 -9.08 9.23 -7.78
N VAL A 257 -8.35 8.75 -8.78
CA VAL A 257 -7.88 7.36 -8.80
C VAL A 257 -6.89 7.08 -7.67
N ALA A 258 -6.02 8.03 -7.37
CA ALA A 258 -5.09 7.93 -6.26
C ALA A 258 -5.82 7.77 -4.91
N LYS A 259 -6.87 8.56 -4.69
CA LYS A 259 -7.73 8.44 -3.51
C LYS A 259 -8.47 7.10 -3.47
N ASP A 260 -9.10 6.69 -4.58
CA ASP A 260 -9.93 5.49 -4.65
C ASP A 260 -9.11 4.20 -4.45
N HIS A 261 -7.82 4.21 -4.81
CA HIS A 261 -6.91 3.06 -4.73
C HIS A 261 -5.78 3.19 -3.71
N HIS A 262 -5.83 4.20 -2.83
CA HIS A 262 -4.80 4.48 -1.81
C HIS A 262 -3.39 4.59 -2.39
N ILE A 263 -3.27 5.31 -3.52
CA ILE A 263 -2.01 5.57 -4.22
C ILE A 263 -1.49 6.95 -3.77
N THR A 264 -0.20 7.08 -3.55
CA THR A 264 0.43 8.38 -3.31
C THR A 264 0.55 9.14 -4.62
N LEU A 265 -0.06 10.32 -4.73
CA LEU A 265 0.08 11.21 -5.89
C LEU A 265 1.10 12.31 -5.58
N VAL A 266 2.18 12.35 -6.37
CA VAL A 266 3.13 13.46 -6.41
C VAL A 266 2.82 14.27 -7.67
N HIS A 267 2.31 15.49 -7.49
CA HIS A 267 1.95 16.39 -8.58
C HIS A 267 2.77 17.68 -8.51
N VAL A 268 3.36 18.07 -9.64
CA VAL A 268 4.19 19.28 -9.72
C VAL A 268 3.32 20.48 -10.07
N SER A 269 3.29 21.48 -9.18
CA SER A 269 2.67 22.77 -9.40
C SER A 269 3.66 23.78 -10.03
N SER A 270 3.41 25.06 -9.91
CA SER A 270 4.22 26.16 -10.44
C SER A 270 4.03 27.39 -9.56
N ASP A 271 5.05 28.24 -9.50
CA ASP A 271 5.01 29.57 -8.89
C ASP A 271 4.00 30.53 -9.58
N TYR A 272 3.61 30.26 -10.83
CA TYR A 272 2.56 30.98 -11.55
C TYR A 272 1.17 30.92 -10.87
N VAL A 273 0.99 30.10 -9.85
CA VAL A 273 -0.21 30.09 -9.02
C VAL A 273 -0.31 31.32 -8.10
N PHE A 274 0.75 32.09 -7.97
CA PHE A 274 0.85 33.33 -7.19
C PHE A 274 0.95 34.55 -8.11
N ASP A 275 0.72 35.74 -7.55
CA ASP A 275 0.76 37.00 -8.28
C ASP A 275 2.17 37.66 -8.39
N GLY A 276 3.15 37.06 -7.74
CA GLY A 276 4.55 37.54 -7.76
C GLY A 276 4.79 38.82 -6.95
N THR A 277 3.84 39.25 -6.11
CA THR A 277 3.99 40.45 -5.27
C THR A 277 4.82 40.20 -4.02
N ALA A 278 4.86 38.96 -3.52
CA ALA A 278 5.65 38.53 -2.40
C ALA A 278 7.01 37.94 -2.88
N LYS A 279 8.05 38.08 -2.07
CA LYS A 279 9.36 37.49 -2.34
C LYS A 279 9.42 36.00 -2.02
N GLU A 280 8.67 35.59 -1.01
CA GLU A 280 8.55 34.22 -0.54
C GLU A 280 7.07 33.89 -0.37
N HIS A 281 6.66 32.70 -0.76
CA HIS A 281 5.30 32.19 -0.67
C HIS A 281 5.27 30.99 0.28
N THR A 282 4.16 30.83 1.01
CA THR A 282 3.95 29.72 1.93
C THR A 282 2.85 28.79 1.44
N GLU A 283 2.81 27.57 1.98
CA GLU A 283 1.82 26.53 1.63
C GLU A 283 0.39 26.92 2.00
N THR A 284 0.23 27.91 2.89
CA THR A 284 -1.09 28.39 3.37
C THR A 284 -1.58 29.65 2.67
N GLU A 285 -0.74 30.21 1.79
CA GLU A 285 -1.10 31.43 1.05
C GLU A 285 -2.18 31.13 0.01
N ALA A 286 -3.12 32.05 -0.15
CA ALA A 286 -4.15 31.94 -1.18
C ALA A 286 -3.55 32.09 -2.58
N PHE A 287 -3.97 31.24 -3.51
CA PHE A 287 -3.59 31.37 -4.90
C PHE A 287 -4.15 32.65 -5.54
N ALA A 288 -3.33 33.32 -6.33
CA ALA A 288 -3.66 34.58 -7.02
C ALA A 288 -3.07 34.61 -8.45
N PRO A 289 -3.37 33.62 -9.31
CA PRO A 289 -2.75 33.50 -10.63
C PRO A 289 -3.17 34.65 -11.56
N LEU A 290 -2.20 35.25 -12.26
CA LEU A 290 -2.44 36.38 -13.17
C LEU A 290 -2.86 35.95 -14.58
N GLY A 291 -2.41 34.78 -15.04
CA GLY A 291 -2.70 34.27 -16.38
C GLY A 291 -3.40 32.93 -16.39
N VAL A 292 -3.88 32.50 -17.58
CA VAL A 292 -4.60 31.25 -17.76
C VAL A 292 -3.77 30.04 -17.36
N TYR A 293 -2.48 30.01 -17.71
CA TYR A 293 -1.60 28.92 -17.29
C TYR A 293 -1.60 28.76 -15.76
N GLY A 294 -1.36 29.85 -15.03
CA GLY A 294 -1.40 29.86 -13.57
C GLY A 294 -2.75 29.42 -13.02
N GLN A 295 -3.87 29.89 -13.61
CA GLN A 295 -5.23 29.47 -13.23
C GLN A 295 -5.44 27.97 -13.40
N THR A 296 -4.86 27.35 -14.43
CA THR A 296 -4.97 25.90 -14.67
C THR A 296 -4.14 25.06 -13.71
N LYS A 297 -3.13 25.66 -13.07
CA LYS A 297 -2.23 25.00 -12.10
C LYS A 297 -2.66 25.25 -10.64
N ALA A 298 -3.44 26.26 -10.38
CA ALA A 298 -4.02 26.60 -9.08
C ALA A 298 -5.27 25.77 -8.77
#